data_a52350f900a23ba9cb3baea5fe679ce9
#
_entry.id   a52350f900a23ba9cb3baea5fe679ce9
#
_cell.length_a   1.000
_cell.length_b   1.000
_cell.length_c   1.000
_cell.angle_alpha   90.00
_cell.angle_beta   90.00
_cell.angle_gamma   90.00
#
_symmetry.space_group_name_H-M   'P 1'
#
loop_
_entity.id
_entity.type
_entity.pdbx_description
1 polymer ?
#
loop_
_entity_poly.entity_id
_entity_poly.type
_entity_poly.pdbx_seq_one_letter_code
_entity_poly.pdbx_strand_id
1 'polypeptide(L)'
;MQTAICPGSFDPITLGHLDVIRRASKMFERVVVCVVANPGKHCAITLEERREQVRRVTASIPNVEVDMWEGLLVDYADRYENPVVVRGLRALSDFEYEFMMALTNKKLNSRVETVFLASDERYMYLSSTTVREIASYGGDISCFVPAEILDDLMIKLNGRK
;
A
#
# COMPACT_ATOMS: atom_id res chain seq x y z
N MET A 1 -13.13 -4.00 -18.73
CA MET A 1 -11.84 -4.42 -18.16
C MET A 1 -11.84 -4.14 -16.67
N GLN A 2 -11.52 -5.12 -15.82
CA GLN A 2 -11.56 -4.95 -14.37
C GLN A 2 -10.25 -4.38 -13.86
N THR A 3 -10.30 -3.24 -13.18
CA THR A 3 -9.11 -2.59 -12.63
C THR A 3 -9.03 -2.80 -11.12
N ALA A 4 -7.94 -3.39 -10.64
CA ALA A 4 -7.64 -3.47 -9.23
C ALA A 4 -6.97 -2.17 -8.76
N ILE A 5 -7.45 -1.62 -7.66
CA ILE A 5 -6.85 -0.47 -6.98
C ILE A 5 -6.27 -0.97 -5.67
N CYS A 6 -4.96 -0.85 -5.50
CA CYS A 6 -4.24 -1.19 -4.26
C CYS A 6 -3.90 0.11 -3.52
N PRO A 7 -4.79 0.64 -2.66
CA PRO A 7 -4.54 1.88 -1.96
C PRO A 7 -3.70 1.67 -0.71
N GLY A 8 -2.86 2.63 -0.39
CA GLY A 8 -2.09 2.61 0.85
C GLY A 8 -1.30 3.88 1.07
N SER A 9 -0.88 4.11 2.31
CA SER A 9 0.06 5.21 2.62
C SER A 9 1.47 4.89 2.14
N PHE A 10 1.89 3.63 2.18
CA PHE A 10 3.23 3.15 1.77
C PHE A 10 4.37 3.99 2.38
N ASP A 11 4.37 4.11 3.69
CA ASP A 11 5.28 4.98 4.45
C ASP A 11 6.20 4.19 5.41
N PRO A 12 7.14 3.39 4.88
CA PRO A 12 7.39 3.05 3.48
C PRO A 12 6.57 1.86 2.96
N ILE A 13 6.68 1.56 1.67
CA ILE A 13 6.27 0.27 1.11
C ILE A 13 7.14 -0.84 1.72
N THR A 14 6.50 -1.97 2.08
CA THR A 14 7.15 -3.14 2.67
C THR A 14 7.06 -4.34 1.74
N LEU A 15 7.82 -5.41 2.05
CA LEU A 15 7.71 -6.69 1.34
C LEU A 15 6.30 -7.28 1.42
N GLY A 16 5.57 -7.04 2.51
CA GLY A 16 4.17 -7.45 2.64
C GLY A 16 3.24 -6.72 1.67
N HIS A 17 3.42 -5.41 1.49
CA HIS A 17 2.69 -4.65 0.47
C HIS A 17 3.01 -5.15 -0.94
N LEU A 18 4.27 -5.39 -1.23
CA LEU A 18 4.72 -5.87 -2.54
C LEU A 18 4.16 -7.25 -2.86
N ASP A 19 4.05 -8.15 -1.88
CA ASP A 19 3.41 -9.47 -2.05
C ASP A 19 1.95 -9.32 -2.51
N VAL A 20 1.18 -8.49 -1.82
CA VAL A 20 -0.23 -8.22 -2.20
C VAL A 20 -0.33 -7.65 -3.61
N ILE A 21 0.52 -6.68 -3.97
CA ILE A 21 0.54 -6.07 -5.31
C ILE A 21 0.88 -7.12 -6.38
N ARG A 22 1.90 -7.95 -6.17
CA ARG A 22 2.30 -9.04 -7.09
C ARG A 22 1.20 -10.08 -7.26
N ARG A 23 0.47 -10.38 -6.21
CA ARG A 23 -0.65 -11.35 -6.29
C ARG A 23 -1.84 -10.73 -7.00
N ALA A 24 -2.15 -9.47 -6.72
CA ALA A 24 -3.18 -8.73 -7.45
C ALA A 24 -2.86 -8.65 -8.96
N SER A 25 -1.60 -8.42 -9.32
CA SER A 25 -1.17 -8.34 -10.73
C SER A 25 -1.36 -9.64 -11.52
N LYS A 26 -1.44 -10.79 -10.83
CA LYS A 26 -1.73 -12.09 -11.45
C LYS A 26 -3.24 -12.38 -11.58
N MET A 27 -4.07 -11.64 -10.83
CA MET A 27 -5.52 -11.87 -10.77
C MET A 27 -6.30 -10.88 -11.64
N PHE A 28 -5.74 -9.70 -11.87
CA PHE A 28 -6.40 -8.60 -12.57
C PHE A 28 -5.61 -8.19 -13.82
N GLU A 29 -6.31 -7.76 -14.86
CA GLU A 29 -5.70 -7.30 -16.10
C GLU A 29 -4.90 -6.00 -15.92
N ARG A 30 -5.37 -5.14 -15.03
CA ARG A 30 -4.73 -3.86 -14.68
C ARG A 30 -4.74 -3.67 -13.17
N VAL A 31 -3.62 -3.25 -12.61
CA VAL A 31 -3.48 -2.91 -11.20
C VAL A 31 -2.96 -1.48 -11.09
N VAL A 32 -3.63 -0.68 -10.28
CA VAL A 32 -3.18 0.67 -9.94
C VAL A 32 -2.83 0.71 -8.46
N VAL A 33 -1.57 0.93 -8.14
CA VAL A 33 -1.15 1.21 -6.77
C VAL A 33 -1.36 2.69 -6.50
N CYS A 34 -2.33 2.99 -5.66
CA CYS A 34 -2.71 4.36 -5.32
C CYS A 34 -2.08 4.77 -3.98
N VAL A 35 -1.06 5.61 -4.04
CA VAL A 35 -0.43 6.18 -2.86
C VAL A 35 -1.32 7.29 -2.33
N VAL A 36 -1.91 7.10 -1.15
CA VAL A 36 -2.89 8.06 -0.62
C VAL A 36 -2.27 9.00 0.41
N ALA A 37 -2.62 10.28 0.33
CA ALA A 37 -2.41 11.23 1.39
C ALA A 37 -3.52 11.06 2.43
N ASN A 38 -3.13 10.85 3.70
CA ASN A 38 -4.07 10.83 4.81
C ASN A 38 -3.81 12.05 5.69
N PRO A 39 -4.72 13.04 5.73
CA PRO A 39 -4.54 14.25 6.53
C PRO A 39 -4.33 14.00 8.03
N GLY A 40 -4.85 12.87 8.54
CA GLY A 40 -4.70 12.46 9.94
C GLY A 40 -3.40 11.71 10.26
N LYS A 41 -2.53 11.49 9.28
CA LYS A 41 -1.25 10.79 9.46
C LYS A 41 -0.07 11.70 9.12
N HIS A 42 0.82 11.89 10.08
CA HIS A 42 2.14 12.46 9.82
C HIS A 42 3.04 11.39 9.21
N CYS A 43 3.16 11.39 7.89
CA CYS A 43 4.06 10.48 7.19
C CYS A 43 5.52 10.94 7.35
N ALA A 44 6.44 9.97 7.50
CA ALA A 44 7.87 10.24 7.56
C ALA A 44 8.48 10.56 6.18
N ILE A 45 7.81 10.09 5.12
CA ILE A 45 8.22 10.23 3.73
C ILE A 45 7.16 11.04 2.99
N THR A 46 7.56 12.00 2.15
CA THR A 46 6.60 12.83 1.38
C THR A 46 5.77 11.98 0.42
N LEU A 47 4.64 12.50 -0.02
CA LEU A 47 3.75 11.78 -0.93
C LEU A 47 4.45 11.42 -2.25
N GLU A 48 5.21 12.37 -2.80
CA GLU A 48 5.97 12.22 -4.04
C GLU A 48 7.08 11.17 -3.90
N GLU A 49 7.83 11.21 -2.79
CA GLU A 49 8.88 10.22 -2.52
C GLU A 49 8.29 8.81 -2.38
N ARG A 50 7.15 8.66 -1.67
CA ARG A 50 6.46 7.36 -1.51
C ARG A 50 5.99 6.83 -2.86
N ARG A 51 5.41 7.69 -3.70
CA ARG A 51 5.01 7.33 -5.06
C ARG A 51 6.21 6.85 -5.89
N GLU A 52 7.33 7.58 -5.84
CA GLU A 52 8.53 7.21 -6.58
C GLU A 52 9.13 5.88 -6.08
N GLN A 53 9.16 5.67 -4.77
CA GLN A 53 9.61 4.39 -4.20
C GLN A 53 8.73 3.23 -4.67
N VAL A 54 7.40 3.38 -4.63
CA VAL A 54 6.47 2.35 -5.13
C VAL A 54 6.69 2.11 -6.62
N ARG A 55 6.89 3.15 -7.43
CA ARG A 55 7.15 3.04 -8.86
C ARG A 55 8.43 2.22 -9.15
N ARG A 56 9.51 2.51 -8.44
CA ARG A 56 10.78 1.75 -8.59
C ARG A 56 10.62 0.29 -8.24
N VAL A 57 9.96 0.00 -7.14
CA VAL A 57 9.74 -1.36 -6.62
C VAL A 57 8.83 -2.21 -7.50
N THR A 58 7.90 -1.58 -8.21
CA THR A 58 6.94 -2.26 -9.08
C THR A 58 7.29 -2.21 -10.56
N ALA A 59 8.41 -1.59 -10.93
CA ALA A 59 8.80 -1.35 -12.34
C ALA A 59 8.89 -2.62 -13.21
N SER A 60 9.16 -3.77 -12.60
CA SER A 60 9.25 -5.07 -13.29
C SER A 60 7.89 -5.76 -13.48
N ILE A 61 6.79 -5.18 -12.99
CA ILE A 61 5.45 -5.78 -13.07
C ILE A 61 4.66 -5.05 -14.18
N PRO A 62 4.46 -5.67 -15.35
CA PRO A 62 4.08 -4.95 -16.57
C PRO A 62 2.67 -4.33 -16.54
N ASN A 63 1.74 -4.90 -15.76
CA ASN A 63 0.37 -4.43 -15.65
C ASN A 63 0.10 -3.60 -14.39
N VAL A 64 1.17 -3.13 -13.71
CA VAL A 64 1.07 -2.27 -12.53
C VAL A 64 1.40 -0.83 -12.89
N GLU A 65 0.49 0.06 -12.58
CA GLU A 65 0.66 1.50 -12.65
C GLU A 65 0.70 2.09 -11.22
N VAL A 66 1.36 3.22 -11.05
CA VAL A 66 1.45 3.91 -9.75
C VAL A 66 0.95 5.32 -9.88
N ASP A 67 0.00 5.66 -9.03
CA ASP A 67 -0.60 6.99 -8.95
C ASP A 67 -0.61 7.48 -7.50
N MET A 68 -0.94 8.74 -7.28
CA MET A 68 -1.14 9.33 -5.96
C MET A 68 -2.47 10.06 -5.90
N TRP A 69 -3.07 10.09 -4.71
CA TRP A 69 -4.37 10.69 -4.51
C TRP A 69 -4.51 11.37 -3.16
N GLU A 70 -5.12 12.54 -3.18
CA GLU A 70 -5.58 13.27 -1.99
C GLU A 70 -7.10 13.36 -2.04
N GLY A 71 -7.79 12.75 -1.10
CA GLY A 71 -9.25 12.74 -1.05
C GLY A 71 -9.83 11.35 -0.76
N LEU A 72 -11.14 11.21 -0.94
CA LEU A 72 -11.82 9.94 -0.73
C LEU A 72 -11.41 8.90 -1.76
N LEU A 73 -11.17 7.67 -1.30
CA LEU A 73 -10.81 6.56 -2.19
C LEU A 73 -11.90 6.26 -3.22
N VAL A 74 -13.16 6.44 -2.84
CA VAL A 74 -14.30 6.20 -3.74
C VAL A 74 -14.35 7.19 -4.91
N ASP A 75 -13.91 8.44 -4.72
CA ASP A 75 -13.82 9.42 -5.79
C ASP A 75 -12.69 9.07 -6.76
N TYR A 76 -11.59 8.54 -6.22
CA TYR A 76 -10.51 8.00 -7.06
C TYR A 76 -10.99 6.80 -7.87
N ALA A 77 -11.68 5.87 -7.23
CA ALA A 77 -12.18 4.66 -7.85
C ALA A 77 -13.20 4.96 -8.95
N ASP A 78 -13.95 6.06 -8.83
CA ASP A 78 -14.97 6.48 -9.82
C ASP A 78 -14.38 6.81 -11.19
N ARG A 79 -13.07 7.02 -11.28
CA ARG A 79 -12.33 7.23 -12.54
C ARG A 79 -12.23 5.96 -13.40
N TYR A 80 -12.57 4.79 -12.83
CA TYR A 80 -12.49 3.48 -13.47
C TYR A 80 -13.88 2.88 -13.65
N GLU A 81 -14.07 2.13 -14.75
CA GLU A 81 -15.37 1.56 -15.09
C GLU A 81 -15.83 0.47 -14.10
N ASN A 82 -14.94 -0.46 -13.76
CA ASN A 82 -15.19 -1.58 -12.86
C ASN A 82 -14.09 -1.66 -11.78
N PRO A 83 -14.08 -0.73 -10.82
CA PRO A 83 -13.03 -0.68 -9.83
C PRO A 83 -13.20 -1.76 -8.75
N VAL A 84 -12.10 -2.42 -8.42
CA VAL A 84 -12.02 -3.36 -7.29
C VAL A 84 -10.90 -2.89 -6.37
N VAL A 85 -11.24 -2.55 -5.13
CA VAL A 85 -10.25 -2.23 -4.11
C VAL A 85 -9.65 -3.53 -3.57
N VAL A 86 -8.34 -3.68 -3.63
CA VAL A 86 -7.63 -4.84 -3.11
C VAL A 86 -6.89 -4.46 -1.83
N ARG A 87 -7.15 -5.20 -0.76
CA ARG A 87 -6.54 -5.00 0.55
C ARG A 87 -5.91 -6.29 1.07
N GLY A 88 -4.72 -6.19 1.67
CA GLY A 88 -4.11 -7.30 2.40
C GLY A 88 -4.65 -7.39 3.83
N LEU A 89 -4.87 -8.59 4.31
CA LEU A 89 -5.26 -8.86 5.71
C LEU A 89 -4.18 -9.69 6.41
N ARG A 90 -3.67 -9.20 7.55
CA ARG A 90 -2.62 -9.85 8.35
C ARG A 90 -3.19 -10.59 9.56
N ALA A 91 -4.20 -10.02 10.24
CA ALA A 91 -4.76 -10.54 11.48
C ALA A 91 -6.21 -10.11 11.66
N LEU A 92 -6.88 -10.66 12.68
CA LEU A 92 -8.26 -10.30 13.02
C LEU A 92 -8.44 -8.81 13.34
N SER A 93 -7.46 -8.19 13.98
CA SER A 93 -7.48 -6.75 14.29
C SER A 93 -7.47 -5.86 13.03
N ASP A 94 -6.79 -6.29 11.97
CA ASP A 94 -6.84 -5.60 10.68
C ASP A 94 -8.23 -5.80 10.03
N PHE A 95 -8.82 -7.00 10.18
CA PHE A 95 -10.08 -7.35 9.53
C PHE A 95 -11.23 -6.44 9.95
N GLU A 96 -11.40 -6.16 11.22
CA GLU A 96 -12.51 -5.30 11.69
C GLU A 96 -12.44 -3.91 11.03
N TYR A 97 -11.28 -3.28 11.04
CA TYR A 97 -11.08 -1.97 10.43
C TYR A 97 -11.29 -2.02 8.91
N GLU A 98 -10.67 -2.97 8.23
CA GLU A 98 -10.75 -3.11 6.78
C GLU A 98 -12.18 -3.44 6.32
N PHE A 99 -12.89 -4.27 7.08
CA PHE A 99 -14.29 -4.61 6.80
C PHE A 99 -15.21 -3.39 6.94
N MET A 100 -15.04 -2.60 7.99
CA MET A 100 -15.81 -1.36 8.18
C MET A 100 -15.54 -0.36 7.06
N MET A 101 -14.27 -0.23 6.63
CA MET A 101 -13.92 0.63 5.51
C MET A 101 -14.52 0.15 4.19
N ALA A 102 -14.54 -1.16 3.94
CA ALA A 102 -15.17 -1.74 2.75
C ALA A 102 -16.68 -1.44 2.70
N LEU A 103 -17.38 -1.61 3.81
CA LEU A 103 -18.82 -1.29 3.92
C LEU A 103 -19.07 0.21 3.70
N THR A 104 -18.22 1.05 4.28
CA THR A 104 -18.32 2.51 4.14
C THR A 104 -18.10 2.92 2.67
N ASN A 105 -17.06 2.41 2.02
CA ASN A 105 -16.80 2.68 0.62
C ASN A 105 -17.97 2.21 -0.28
N LYS A 106 -18.50 1.02 -0.02
CA LYS A 106 -19.66 0.48 -0.74
C LYS A 106 -20.91 1.35 -0.56
N LYS A 107 -21.11 1.92 0.63
CA LYS A 107 -22.22 2.84 0.91
C LYS A 107 -22.07 4.15 0.16
N LEU A 108 -20.84 4.68 0.07
CA LEU A 108 -20.56 5.95 -0.62
C LEU A 108 -20.62 5.78 -2.15
N ASN A 109 -20.13 4.66 -2.67
CA ASN A 109 -20.18 4.33 -4.09
C ASN A 109 -20.47 2.83 -4.29
N SER A 110 -21.69 2.50 -4.71
CA SER A 110 -22.15 1.13 -4.87
C SER A 110 -21.41 0.34 -5.96
N ARG A 111 -20.67 0.98 -6.84
CA ARG A 111 -19.84 0.32 -7.87
C ARG A 111 -18.51 -0.21 -7.33
N VAL A 112 -18.06 0.31 -6.18
CA VAL A 112 -16.79 -0.10 -5.57
C VAL A 112 -16.97 -1.40 -4.81
N GLU A 113 -16.24 -2.43 -5.23
CA GLU A 113 -16.13 -3.70 -4.51
C GLU A 113 -14.76 -3.79 -3.82
N THR A 114 -14.70 -4.51 -2.70
CA THR A 114 -13.44 -4.75 -2.00
C THR A 114 -13.13 -6.24 -1.93
N VAL A 115 -11.92 -6.60 -2.31
CA VAL A 115 -11.37 -7.95 -2.20
C VAL A 115 -10.25 -7.96 -1.17
N PHE A 116 -10.31 -8.92 -0.26
CA PHE A 116 -9.30 -9.14 0.76
C PHE A 116 -8.40 -10.30 0.38
N LEU A 117 -7.08 -10.06 0.38
CA LEU A 117 -6.07 -11.10 0.21
C LEU A 117 -5.44 -11.40 1.57
N ALA A 118 -5.52 -12.65 2.02
CA ALA A 118 -4.78 -13.08 3.20
C ALA A 118 -3.28 -12.89 2.96
N SER A 119 -2.60 -12.22 3.89
CA SER A 119 -1.16 -12.00 3.80
C SER A 119 -0.40 -13.32 3.89
N ASP A 120 0.75 -13.38 3.20
CA ASP A 120 1.69 -14.49 3.38
C ASP A 120 2.17 -14.53 4.83
N GLU A 121 2.31 -15.72 5.40
CA GLU A 121 2.72 -15.92 6.79
C GLU A 121 4.05 -15.24 7.13
N ARG A 122 4.96 -15.15 6.14
CA ARG A 122 6.26 -14.48 6.25
C ARG A 122 6.16 -12.98 6.55
N TYR A 123 5.02 -12.36 6.23
CA TYR A 123 4.83 -10.92 6.33
C TYR A 123 3.73 -10.50 7.32
N MET A 124 3.13 -11.46 8.04
CA MET A 124 2.01 -11.18 8.95
C MET A 124 2.36 -10.21 10.07
N TYR A 125 3.61 -10.21 10.54
CA TYR A 125 4.12 -9.32 11.60
C TYR A 125 4.60 -7.97 11.08
N LEU A 126 4.69 -7.81 9.75
CA LEU A 126 5.36 -6.67 9.12
C LEU A 126 4.42 -5.45 9.02
N SER A 127 4.89 -4.30 9.49
CA SER A 127 4.20 -3.03 9.34
C SER A 127 5.16 -1.90 9.02
N SER A 128 4.70 -0.88 8.29
CA SER A 128 5.49 0.33 8.01
C SER A 128 5.89 1.06 9.30
N THR A 129 5.04 1.05 10.32
CA THR A 129 5.33 1.66 11.62
C THR A 129 6.53 1.00 12.29
N THR A 130 6.55 -0.34 12.35
CA THR A 130 7.67 -1.09 12.92
C THR A 130 8.96 -0.86 12.12
N VAL A 131 8.87 -0.82 10.79
CA VAL A 131 10.03 -0.52 9.93
C VAL A 131 10.61 0.85 10.24
N ARG A 132 9.77 1.89 10.36
CA ARG A 132 10.23 3.23 10.72
C ARG A 132 10.87 3.29 12.11
N GLU A 133 10.28 2.58 13.07
CA GLU A 133 10.82 2.50 14.43
C GLU A 133 12.22 1.88 14.43
N ILE A 134 12.38 0.70 13.82
CA ILE A 134 13.70 0.02 13.72
C ILE A 134 14.72 0.93 13.02
N ALA A 135 14.37 1.53 11.89
CA ALA A 135 15.26 2.40 11.13
C ALA A 135 15.67 3.66 11.92
N SER A 136 14.77 4.23 12.72
CA SER A 136 15.06 5.42 13.54
C SER A 136 16.15 5.18 14.59
N TYR A 137 16.29 3.94 15.04
CA TYR A 137 17.36 3.49 15.94
C TYR A 137 18.60 2.96 15.20
N GLY A 138 18.64 3.07 13.87
CA GLY A 138 19.76 2.58 13.05
C GLY A 138 19.76 1.05 12.89
N GLY A 139 18.65 0.37 13.20
CA GLY A 139 18.52 -1.09 13.01
C GLY A 139 18.43 -1.47 11.53
N ASP A 140 18.82 -2.71 11.22
CA ASP A 140 18.74 -3.26 9.87
C ASP A 140 17.29 -3.56 9.48
N ILE A 141 16.84 -2.95 8.39
CA ILE A 141 15.51 -3.15 7.82
C ILE A 141 15.52 -3.90 6.48
N SER A 142 16.66 -4.46 6.08
CA SER A 142 16.83 -5.11 4.77
C SER A 142 15.90 -6.31 4.54
N CYS A 143 15.47 -7.00 5.59
CA CYS A 143 14.53 -8.12 5.49
C CYS A 143 13.04 -7.69 5.49
N PHE A 144 12.76 -6.40 5.61
CA PHE A 144 11.38 -5.90 5.70
C PHE A 144 10.94 -5.08 4.49
N VAL A 145 11.90 -4.51 3.76
CA VAL A 145 11.65 -3.61 2.63
C VAL A 145 12.34 -4.10 1.36
N PRO A 146 11.80 -3.72 0.17
CA PRO A 146 12.48 -4.00 -1.09
C PRO A 146 13.89 -3.37 -1.14
N ALA A 147 14.86 -4.11 -1.72
CA ALA A 147 16.25 -3.68 -1.80
C ALA A 147 16.42 -2.35 -2.56
N GLU A 148 15.55 -2.10 -3.54
CA GLU A 148 15.58 -0.91 -4.40
C GLU A 148 15.43 0.42 -3.65
N ILE A 149 14.90 0.38 -2.44
CA ILE A 149 14.61 1.57 -1.62
C ILE A 149 15.34 1.57 -0.27
N LEU A 150 16.12 0.52 0.04
CA LEU A 150 16.74 0.34 1.35
C LEU A 150 17.65 1.52 1.73
N ASP A 151 18.56 1.91 0.85
CA ASP A 151 19.52 2.98 1.13
C ASP A 151 18.84 4.32 1.34
N ASP A 152 17.84 4.65 0.50
CA ASP A 152 17.05 5.88 0.65
C ASP A 152 16.34 5.93 2.00
N LEU A 153 15.79 4.79 2.43
CA LEU A 153 15.08 4.68 3.71
C LEU A 153 16.02 4.84 4.90
N MET A 154 17.20 4.22 4.85
CA MET A 154 18.19 4.34 5.92
C MET A 154 18.69 5.78 6.07
N ILE A 155 18.94 6.48 4.96
CA ILE A 155 19.30 7.90 4.99
C ILE A 155 18.16 8.76 5.55
N LYS A 156 16.93 8.51 5.12
CA LYS A 156 15.76 9.32 5.46
C LYS A 156 15.29 9.13 6.90
N LEU A 157 15.35 7.91 7.41
CA LEU A 157 14.72 7.51 8.67
C LEU A 157 15.69 7.41 9.85
N ASN A 158 17.00 7.23 9.60
CA ASN A 158 18.00 7.13 10.66
C ASN A 158 18.08 8.43 11.47
N GLY A 159 18.02 8.30 12.80
CA GLY A 159 18.16 9.45 13.73
C GLY A 159 16.92 10.35 13.83
N ARG A 160 15.80 10.03 13.22
CA ARG A 160 14.53 10.71 13.45
C ARG A 160 13.90 10.21 14.75
N LYS A 161 14.15 10.94 15.84
CA LYS A 161 13.47 10.77 17.12
C LYS A 161 12.21 11.63 17.19
#